data_430c7285172a865ac2c922e30d98df1d
#
_entry.id   430c7285172a865ac2c922e30d98df1d
#
_cell.length_a   1.000
_cell.length_b   1.000
_cell.length_c   1.000
_cell.angle_alpha   90.00
_cell.angle_beta   90.00
_cell.angle_gamma   90.00
#
_symmetry.space_group_name_H-M   'P 1'
#
loop_
_entity.id
_entity.type
_entity.pdbx_description
1 polymer ?
#
loop_
_entity_poly.entity_id
_entity_poly.type
_entity_poly.pdbx_seq_one_letter_code
_entity_poly.pdbx_strand_id
1 'polypeptide(L)'
;MTGSRILSFLYMKWLAIWALFRYSMSYKIMRSVYNAVSNAWTGSAIVRAFCRDKEGAEDIENGKKSLLYRILYLPFAFLGLFAGKTGVRAANWWKSTIIYRAANSMVSNLVALETRFLGVALICGSSVMLIAERSLSLIPLCIAGVGAVLCLFEFSITKALNYSIVRPMLKAFLGIEPKFEYFDTAQTEKKSRIVVAAVMGVLVGFGMAYFSPLYAIGAVGVIVMLFSVEIGIGVTVFAIPFLPTMLATGLGALCFVSCLLKKIGNGDKKWKLDGVGMAIMLFMIVFLISTLSSVAWKNSMSIFVLYLAFIAFYFTIINTIKTKEQLYSMLMIFVISGVFVAIYGMLQYVLGLNVDKQAWMDEDMFSDIKMRVYSTLENPNVLGEYLLLVIPVAVAFLWRKKELWAKVTFVGIVGILGVCLILTMSRGCWIALLVALAVYISFVDGRYWLLAILALFALPAFLPDSILNRFLSVGDMSDTSSSYRLFIWLGTLALLRDFWLVGIGPGSAAYNTIYPRYSYQTIIAPHSHNLFLQIMTEMGAAGILAFILVCVAFFRRMAASAKAVAFKSMDRAMIVAISSGVVAFLVQGMFDYAFYNYRVVMMFWMYLAFGMCFRYFAPEHSDSAKEVAV
;
A
#
# COMPACT_ATOMS: atom_id res chain seq x y z
N MET A 1 -15.98 -27.23 9.96
CA MET A 1 -16.29 -27.98 8.72
C MET A 1 -17.18 -29.16 9.05
N THR A 2 -18.37 -28.87 9.46
CA THR A 2 -19.38 -29.89 9.79
C THR A 2 -20.65 -29.45 9.07
N GLY A 3 -20.98 -30.09 7.96
CA GLY A 3 -22.25 -29.82 7.31
C GLY A 3 -22.50 -30.37 5.92
N SER A 4 -21.48 -30.71 5.13
CA SER A 4 -21.75 -31.30 3.82
C SER A 4 -20.95 -32.57 3.62
N ARG A 5 -21.66 -33.70 3.50
CA ARG A 5 -21.07 -34.99 3.13
C ARG A 5 -20.31 -34.92 1.80
N ILE A 6 -20.75 -34.09 0.89
CA ILE A 6 -20.11 -33.84 -0.42
C ILE A 6 -18.75 -33.16 -0.24
N LEU A 7 -18.67 -32.11 0.58
CA LEU A 7 -17.41 -31.39 0.83
C LEU A 7 -16.38 -32.27 1.56
N SER A 8 -16.82 -33.09 2.52
CA SER A 8 -15.91 -34.06 3.19
C SER A 8 -15.44 -35.14 2.23
N PHE A 9 -16.30 -35.65 1.35
CA PHE A 9 -15.93 -36.64 0.33
C PHE A 9 -14.91 -36.02 -0.67
N LEU A 10 -15.16 -34.84 -1.18
CA LEU A 10 -14.22 -34.14 -2.08
C LEU A 10 -12.88 -33.87 -1.39
N TYR A 11 -12.90 -33.48 -0.13
CA TYR A 11 -11.68 -33.29 0.66
C TYR A 11 -10.89 -34.58 0.85
N MET A 12 -11.56 -35.72 1.14
CA MET A 12 -10.90 -37.03 1.25
C MET A 12 -10.31 -37.50 -0.08
N LYS A 13 -11.03 -37.32 -1.19
CA LYS A 13 -10.51 -37.60 -2.54
C LYS A 13 -9.31 -36.70 -2.89
N TRP A 14 -9.38 -35.42 -2.52
CA TRP A 14 -8.25 -34.50 -2.66
C TRP A 14 -7.01 -34.96 -1.86
N LEU A 15 -7.18 -35.40 -0.61
CA LEU A 15 -6.08 -35.92 0.20
C LEU A 15 -5.47 -37.18 -0.43
N ALA A 16 -6.28 -38.06 -1.00
CA ALA A 16 -5.80 -39.24 -1.71
C ALA A 16 -5.00 -38.87 -2.97
N ILE A 17 -5.50 -37.95 -3.79
CA ILE A 17 -4.79 -37.43 -4.97
C ILE A 17 -3.47 -36.79 -4.55
N TRP A 18 -3.48 -35.96 -3.49
CA TRP A 18 -2.27 -35.33 -2.95
C TRP A 18 -1.25 -36.35 -2.46
N ALA A 19 -1.70 -37.41 -1.78
CA ALA A 19 -0.83 -38.51 -1.37
C ALA A 19 -0.17 -39.20 -2.57
N LEU A 20 -0.95 -39.52 -3.62
CA LEU A 20 -0.43 -40.10 -4.87
C LEU A 20 0.58 -39.14 -5.55
N PHE A 21 0.28 -37.85 -5.60
CA PHE A 21 1.20 -36.83 -6.16
C PHE A 21 2.53 -36.80 -5.39
N ARG A 22 2.52 -36.88 -4.05
CA ARG A 22 3.75 -36.88 -3.23
C ARG A 22 4.65 -38.09 -3.51
N TYR A 23 4.10 -39.21 -3.97
CA TYR A 23 4.88 -40.37 -4.40
C TYR A 23 5.29 -40.30 -5.87
N SER A 24 4.75 -39.38 -6.65
CA SER A 24 5.08 -39.24 -8.06
C SER A 24 6.53 -38.81 -8.29
N MET A 25 7.05 -39.21 -9.46
CA MET A 25 8.38 -38.78 -9.91
C MET A 25 8.49 -37.26 -10.04
N SER A 26 7.43 -36.61 -10.52
CA SER A 26 7.35 -35.16 -10.64
C SER A 26 7.50 -34.41 -9.31
N TYR A 27 6.86 -34.92 -8.25
CA TYR A 27 7.03 -34.34 -6.91
C TYR A 27 8.44 -34.53 -6.37
N LYS A 28 9.02 -35.71 -6.59
CA LYS A 28 10.41 -36.02 -6.16
C LYS A 28 11.40 -35.11 -6.88
N ILE A 29 11.24 -34.91 -8.18
CA ILE A 29 12.07 -33.99 -8.97
C ILE A 29 11.90 -32.55 -8.46
N MET A 30 10.65 -32.07 -8.31
CA MET A 30 10.36 -30.73 -7.79
C MET A 30 10.97 -30.52 -6.40
N ARG A 31 10.84 -31.50 -5.50
CA ARG A 31 11.42 -31.46 -4.17
C ARG A 31 12.95 -31.48 -4.20
N SER A 32 13.55 -32.26 -5.11
CA SER A 32 15.00 -32.31 -5.31
C SER A 32 15.52 -30.97 -5.83
N VAL A 33 14.88 -30.38 -6.83
CA VAL A 33 15.22 -29.05 -7.35
C VAL A 33 15.05 -27.99 -6.26
N TYR A 34 13.94 -28.00 -5.53
CA TYR A 34 13.71 -27.10 -4.40
C TYR A 34 14.81 -27.22 -3.34
N ASN A 35 15.17 -28.46 -2.94
CA ASN A 35 16.22 -28.68 -1.96
C ASN A 35 17.59 -28.26 -2.50
N ALA A 36 17.90 -28.52 -3.78
CA ALA A 36 19.15 -28.10 -4.41
C ALA A 36 19.27 -26.57 -4.47
N VAL A 37 18.18 -25.90 -4.89
CA VAL A 37 18.12 -24.42 -4.92
C VAL A 37 18.21 -23.86 -3.50
N SER A 38 17.46 -24.42 -2.55
CA SER A 38 17.47 -24.00 -1.15
C SER A 38 18.86 -24.18 -0.52
N ASN A 39 19.52 -25.33 -0.79
CA ASN A 39 20.87 -25.62 -0.26
C ASN A 39 21.93 -24.74 -0.93
N ALA A 40 21.85 -24.52 -2.24
CA ALA A 40 22.74 -23.59 -2.95
C ALA A 40 22.55 -22.16 -2.43
N TRP A 41 21.30 -21.77 -2.19
CA TRP A 41 20.97 -20.46 -1.63
C TRP A 41 21.52 -20.30 -0.21
N THR A 42 21.20 -21.21 0.69
CA THR A 42 21.68 -21.18 2.10
C THR A 42 23.18 -21.44 2.21
N GLY A 43 23.76 -22.19 1.27
CA GLY A 43 25.19 -22.46 1.18
C GLY A 43 26.03 -21.37 0.51
N SER A 44 25.37 -20.38 -0.13
CA SER A 44 26.12 -19.33 -0.82
C SER A 44 26.87 -18.42 0.17
N ALA A 45 28.10 -18.02 -0.19
CA ALA A 45 28.90 -17.10 0.63
C ALA A 45 28.19 -15.76 0.83
N ILE A 46 27.47 -15.30 -0.19
CA ILE A 46 26.65 -14.07 -0.16
C ILE A 46 25.54 -14.21 0.85
N VAL A 47 24.73 -15.29 0.78
CA VAL A 47 23.63 -15.50 1.72
C VAL A 47 24.17 -15.72 3.14
N ARG A 48 25.28 -16.44 3.33
CA ARG A 48 25.93 -16.57 4.65
C ARG A 48 26.45 -15.25 5.20
N ALA A 49 27.01 -14.38 4.37
CA ALA A 49 27.46 -13.05 4.78
C ALA A 49 26.30 -12.14 5.21
N PHE A 50 25.15 -12.22 4.48
CA PHE A 50 23.95 -11.43 4.76
C PHE A 50 22.94 -12.12 5.70
N CYS A 51 22.99 -13.45 5.83
CA CYS A 51 22.08 -14.26 6.65
C CYS A 51 22.73 -14.82 7.91
N ARG A 52 23.87 -14.35 8.32
CA ARG A 52 24.40 -14.66 9.65
C ARG A 52 23.48 -13.98 10.66
N ASP A 53 22.39 -14.67 11.00
CA ASP A 53 21.53 -14.30 12.12
C ASP A 53 22.33 -14.48 13.41
N LYS A 54 22.94 -13.41 13.83
CA LYS A 54 23.17 -13.21 15.25
C LYS A 54 21.84 -12.78 15.83
N GLU A 55 21.32 -13.58 16.72
CA GLU A 55 19.98 -13.53 17.27
C GLU A 55 19.58 -12.13 17.77
N GLY A 56 18.48 -11.65 17.25
CA GLY A 56 17.45 -10.69 17.65
C GLY A 56 17.80 -9.45 18.46
N ALA A 57 18.16 -9.54 19.66
CA ALA A 57 18.33 -8.41 20.59
C ALA A 57 19.74 -7.78 20.55
N GLU A 58 20.78 -8.58 20.39
CA GLU A 58 22.18 -8.09 20.30
C GLU A 58 22.47 -7.30 19.03
N ASP A 59 21.83 -7.64 17.90
CA ASP A 59 22.04 -6.93 16.62
C ASP A 59 21.50 -5.50 16.64
N ILE A 60 20.41 -5.24 17.36
CA ILE A 60 19.86 -3.87 17.50
C ILE A 60 20.79 -3.04 18.40
N GLU A 61 21.35 -3.63 19.43
CA GLU A 61 22.23 -2.92 20.36
C GLU A 61 23.62 -2.70 19.81
N ASN A 62 24.15 -3.68 19.06
CA ASN A 62 25.43 -3.55 18.34
C ASN A 62 25.30 -2.64 17.11
N GLY A 63 24.18 -2.69 16.39
CA GLY A 63 23.89 -1.77 15.29
C GLY A 63 23.82 -0.31 15.75
N LYS A 64 23.22 -0.04 16.92
CA LYS A 64 23.16 1.32 17.53
C LYS A 64 24.52 1.90 17.88
N LYS A 65 25.55 1.07 18.03
CA LYS A 65 26.92 1.51 18.32
C LYS A 65 27.73 1.80 17.05
N SER A 66 27.32 1.35 15.86
CA SER A 66 28.04 1.55 14.61
C SER A 66 27.99 3.01 14.16
N LEU A 67 29.11 3.50 13.58
CA LEU A 67 29.19 4.85 13.02
C LEU A 67 28.11 5.07 11.93
N LEU A 68 27.90 4.08 11.07
CA LEU A 68 26.90 4.11 10.01
C LEU A 68 25.49 4.33 10.59
N TYR A 69 25.12 3.58 11.63
CA TYR A 69 23.82 3.77 12.31
C TYR A 69 23.69 5.21 12.83
N ARG A 70 24.72 5.75 13.48
CA ARG A 70 24.68 7.12 14.03
C ARG A 70 24.46 8.15 12.93
N ILE A 71 25.17 8.02 11.79
CA ILE A 71 25.00 8.92 10.64
C ILE A 71 23.57 8.83 10.08
N LEU A 72 23.07 7.61 9.83
CA LEU A 72 21.73 7.41 9.26
C LEU A 72 20.62 7.81 10.22
N TYR A 73 20.86 7.81 11.53
CA TYR A 73 19.92 8.24 12.57
C TYR A 73 19.91 9.77 12.80
N LEU A 74 20.86 10.52 12.27
CA LEU A 74 20.96 11.97 12.47
C LEU A 74 19.65 12.74 12.18
N PRO A 75 18.92 12.51 11.08
CA PRO A 75 17.66 13.19 10.84
C PRO A 75 16.64 12.94 11.95
N PHE A 76 16.55 11.71 12.44
CA PHE A 76 15.64 11.33 13.53
C PHE A 76 16.09 11.89 14.89
N ALA A 77 17.40 11.94 15.13
CA ALA A 77 17.95 12.61 16.32
C ALA A 77 17.60 14.09 16.32
N PHE A 78 17.74 14.76 15.17
CA PHE A 78 17.35 16.16 15.01
C PHE A 78 15.84 16.36 15.28
N LEU A 79 14.98 15.55 14.70
CA LEU A 79 13.54 15.58 15.00
C LEU A 79 13.25 15.32 16.47
N GLY A 80 14.02 14.45 17.12
CA GLY A 80 13.92 14.17 18.56
C GLY A 80 14.26 15.36 19.47
N LEU A 81 15.03 16.35 18.98
CA LEU A 81 15.31 17.57 19.75
C LEU A 81 14.03 18.36 20.05
N PHE A 82 13.08 18.38 19.10
CA PHE A 82 11.79 19.06 19.28
C PHE A 82 10.93 18.40 20.36
N ALA A 83 11.12 17.11 20.64
CA ALA A 83 10.45 16.40 21.74
C ALA A 83 11.16 16.58 23.09
N GLY A 84 12.05 17.55 23.23
CA GLY A 84 12.70 17.92 24.47
C GLY A 84 11.77 18.70 25.42
N LYS A 85 12.31 19.11 26.57
CA LYS A 85 11.54 19.83 27.63
C LYS A 85 10.78 21.04 27.09
N THR A 86 11.36 21.81 26.16
CA THR A 86 10.76 22.99 25.55
C THR A 86 9.55 22.61 24.66
N GLY A 87 9.70 21.58 23.81
CA GLY A 87 8.61 21.10 22.95
C GLY A 87 7.44 20.57 23.75
N VAL A 88 7.71 19.79 24.82
CA VAL A 88 6.66 19.29 25.72
C VAL A 88 5.95 20.44 26.42
N ARG A 89 6.67 21.48 26.88
CA ARG A 89 6.06 22.67 27.48
C ARG A 89 5.16 23.41 26.46
N ALA A 90 5.65 23.61 25.24
CA ALA A 90 4.88 24.23 24.17
C ALA A 90 3.61 23.42 23.84
N ALA A 91 3.73 22.09 23.76
CA ALA A 91 2.60 21.20 23.52
C ALA A 91 1.57 21.24 24.65
N ASN A 92 2.01 21.29 25.91
CA ASN A 92 1.11 21.40 27.06
C ASN A 92 0.41 22.77 27.09
N TRP A 93 1.13 23.85 26.79
CA TRP A 93 0.53 25.17 26.61
C TRP A 93 -0.51 25.16 25.50
N TRP A 94 -0.18 24.58 24.32
CA TRP A 94 -1.13 24.42 23.22
C TRP A 94 -2.38 23.64 23.64
N LYS A 95 -2.24 22.53 24.34
CA LYS A 95 -3.35 21.72 24.87
C LYS A 95 -4.25 22.49 25.84
N SER A 96 -3.73 23.51 26.53
CA SER A 96 -4.52 24.36 27.45
C SER A 96 -5.33 25.44 26.71
N THR A 97 -5.06 25.71 25.45
CA THR A 97 -5.76 26.75 24.67
C THR A 97 -7.20 26.36 24.36
N ILE A 98 -8.07 27.36 24.21
CA ILE A 98 -9.46 27.18 23.80
C ILE A 98 -9.54 26.56 22.40
N ILE A 99 -8.65 26.98 21.50
CA ILE A 99 -8.59 26.48 20.10
C ILE A 99 -8.34 24.97 20.08
N TYR A 100 -7.33 24.49 20.84
CA TYR A 100 -7.04 23.06 20.92
C TYR A 100 -8.22 22.29 21.51
N ARG A 101 -8.82 22.77 22.60
CA ARG A 101 -9.97 22.11 23.24
C ARG A 101 -11.17 22.04 22.31
N ALA A 102 -11.45 23.11 21.57
CA ALA A 102 -12.51 23.14 20.58
C ALA A 102 -12.25 22.15 19.42
N ALA A 103 -11.04 22.18 18.84
CA ALA A 103 -10.66 21.26 17.76
C ALA A 103 -10.66 19.79 18.23
N ASN A 104 -10.16 19.50 19.43
CA ASN A 104 -10.20 18.15 20.00
C ASN A 104 -11.63 17.68 20.25
N SER A 105 -12.51 18.55 20.77
CA SER A 105 -13.94 18.25 20.94
C SER A 105 -14.61 17.99 19.57
N MET A 106 -14.32 18.83 18.57
CA MET A 106 -14.81 18.63 17.21
C MET A 106 -14.41 17.25 16.65
N VAL A 107 -13.11 16.92 16.69
CA VAL A 107 -12.59 15.66 16.18
C VAL A 107 -13.18 14.47 16.93
N SER A 108 -13.23 14.51 18.27
CA SER A 108 -13.78 13.42 19.07
C SER A 108 -15.26 13.14 18.76
N ASN A 109 -16.07 14.20 18.59
CA ASN A 109 -17.49 14.05 18.28
C ASN A 109 -17.74 13.64 16.81
N LEU A 110 -16.93 14.14 15.85
CA LEU A 110 -16.97 13.70 14.46
C LEU A 110 -16.62 12.23 14.32
N VAL A 111 -15.56 11.78 14.97
CA VAL A 111 -15.12 10.39 14.89
C VAL A 111 -16.10 9.46 15.59
N ALA A 112 -16.70 9.89 16.71
CA ALA A 112 -17.75 9.17 17.39
C ALA A 112 -19.08 9.17 16.59
N LEU A 113 -19.21 10.00 15.55
CA LEU A 113 -20.45 10.27 14.84
C LEU A 113 -21.60 10.57 15.84
N GLU A 114 -21.35 11.53 16.72
CA GLU A 114 -22.30 11.90 17.76
C GLU A 114 -23.49 12.62 17.13
N THR A 115 -24.71 12.06 17.28
CA THR A 115 -25.91 12.47 16.52
C THR A 115 -26.27 13.93 16.73
N ARG A 116 -26.34 14.39 17.99
CA ARG A 116 -26.70 15.79 18.31
C ARG A 116 -25.63 16.77 17.82
N PHE A 117 -24.35 16.43 17.91
CA PHE A 117 -23.25 17.24 17.39
C PHE A 117 -23.38 17.43 15.87
N LEU A 118 -23.56 16.32 15.14
CA LEU A 118 -23.75 16.34 13.70
C LEU A 118 -25.01 17.11 13.31
N GLY A 119 -26.12 16.89 14.04
CA GLY A 119 -27.39 17.57 13.79
C GLY A 119 -27.28 19.09 13.89
N VAL A 120 -26.68 19.61 14.98
CA VAL A 120 -26.45 21.05 15.16
C VAL A 120 -25.54 21.61 14.07
N ALA A 121 -24.46 20.90 13.73
CA ALA A 121 -23.54 21.34 12.68
C ALA A 121 -24.23 21.42 11.31
N LEU A 122 -25.06 20.42 10.96
CA LEU A 122 -25.80 20.42 9.69
C LEU A 122 -26.85 21.53 9.64
N ILE A 123 -27.59 21.79 10.73
CA ILE A 123 -28.56 22.89 10.79
C ILE A 123 -27.84 24.24 10.61
N CYS A 124 -26.80 24.50 11.37
CA CYS A 124 -26.06 25.76 11.28
C CYS A 124 -25.40 25.94 9.90
N GLY A 125 -24.82 24.89 9.35
CA GLY A 125 -24.19 24.93 8.01
C GLY A 125 -25.21 25.18 6.90
N SER A 126 -26.33 24.48 6.89
CA SER A 126 -27.40 24.67 5.91
C SER A 126 -28.07 26.05 6.03
N SER A 127 -28.19 26.60 7.24
CA SER A 127 -28.69 27.96 7.45
C SER A 127 -27.79 29.00 6.80
N VAL A 128 -26.46 28.86 6.90
CA VAL A 128 -25.50 29.74 6.21
C VAL A 128 -25.64 29.61 4.69
N MET A 129 -25.80 28.40 4.16
CA MET A 129 -25.98 28.18 2.72
C MET A 129 -27.26 28.86 2.22
N LEU A 130 -28.39 28.70 2.92
CA LEU A 130 -29.66 29.37 2.57
C LEU A 130 -29.54 30.90 2.57
N ILE A 131 -28.85 31.46 3.56
CA ILE A 131 -28.60 32.91 3.64
C ILE A 131 -27.73 33.38 2.46
N ALA A 132 -26.69 32.62 2.13
CA ALA A 132 -25.79 32.98 1.04
C ALA A 132 -26.46 32.87 -0.34
N GLU A 133 -27.25 31.85 -0.58
CA GLU A 133 -27.99 31.64 -1.83
C GLU A 133 -29.16 32.59 -2.01
N ARG A 134 -29.63 33.25 -0.93
CA ARG A 134 -30.81 34.12 -0.91
C ARG A 134 -32.07 33.43 -1.49
N SER A 135 -32.13 32.12 -1.44
CA SER A 135 -33.21 31.30 -1.97
C SER A 135 -33.46 30.08 -1.09
N LEU A 136 -34.70 29.59 -1.09
CA LEU A 136 -35.05 28.33 -0.42
C LEU A 136 -34.74 27.14 -1.36
N SER A 137 -33.46 26.85 -1.53
CA SER A 137 -33.04 25.71 -2.34
C SER A 137 -33.26 24.38 -1.62
N LEU A 138 -33.57 23.33 -2.39
CA LEU A 138 -33.97 22.02 -1.87
C LEU A 138 -32.83 21.35 -1.08
N ILE A 139 -31.60 21.48 -1.56
CA ILE A 139 -30.43 20.77 -0.96
C ILE A 139 -30.18 21.22 0.48
N PRO A 140 -29.96 22.52 0.79
CA PRO A 140 -29.80 22.97 2.17
C PRO A 140 -31.00 22.67 3.07
N LEU A 141 -32.24 22.73 2.54
CA LEU A 141 -33.45 22.36 3.30
C LEU A 141 -33.44 20.87 3.69
N CYS A 142 -33.09 19.98 2.77
CA CYS A 142 -32.92 18.57 3.07
C CYS A 142 -31.84 18.31 4.13
N ILE A 143 -30.69 19.00 4.02
CA ILE A 143 -29.60 18.92 5.00
C ILE A 143 -30.09 19.40 6.38
N ALA A 144 -30.82 20.51 6.45
CA ALA A 144 -31.41 21.01 7.69
C ALA A 144 -32.39 19.99 8.30
N GLY A 145 -33.24 19.38 7.45
CA GLY A 145 -34.20 18.34 7.87
C GLY A 145 -33.51 17.12 8.48
N VAL A 146 -32.46 16.61 7.82
CA VAL A 146 -31.61 15.54 8.37
C VAL A 146 -30.96 15.97 9.69
N GLY A 147 -30.45 17.20 9.76
CA GLY A 147 -29.90 17.78 10.97
C GLY A 147 -30.90 17.83 12.12
N ALA A 148 -32.14 18.24 11.84
CA ALA A 148 -33.24 18.29 12.85
C ALA A 148 -33.55 16.89 13.39
N VAL A 149 -33.67 15.90 12.51
CA VAL A 149 -33.89 14.49 12.91
C VAL A 149 -32.74 13.99 13.79
N LEU A 150 -31.47 14.27 13.44
CA LEU A 150 -30.33 13.86 14.24
C LEU A 150 -30.29 14.53 15.62
N CYS A 151 -30.79 15.76 15.74
CA CYS A 151 -30.89 16.45 17.04
C CYS A 151 -31.89 15.82 18.02
N LEU A 152 -32.85 15.04 17.53
CA LEU A 152 -33.81 14.31 18.39
C LEU A 152 -33.14 13.19 19.19
N PHE A 153 -31.95 12.75 18.76
CA PHE A 153 -31.21 11.66 19.36
C PHE A 153 -29.93 12.19 20.04
N GLU A 154 -29.50 11.51 21.10
CA GLU A 154 -28.26 11.82 21.82
C GLU A 154 -27.46 10.52 22.05
N PHE A 155 -26.84 10.01 20.98
CA PHE A 155 -25.97 8.83 21.06
C PHE A 155 -24.86 8.89 20.01
N SER A 156 -23.81 8.13 20.27
CA SER A 156 -22.75 7.93 19.29
C SER A 156 -23.15 6.79 18.33
N ILE A 157 -23.19 7.07 17.02
CA ILE A 157 -23.49 6.07 16.00
C ILE A 157 -22.44 4.96 16.02
N THR A 158 -21.15 5.30 16.22
CA THR A 158 -20.08 4.30 16.30
C THR A 158 -20.24 3.36 17.49
N LYS A 159 -20.71 3.86 18.66
CA LYS A 159 -21.08 3.02 19.81
C LYS A 159 -22.30 2.16 19.51
N ALA A 160 -23.33 2.72 18.89
CA ALA A 160 -24.54 2.00 18.51
C ALA A 160 -24.24 0.87 17.51
N LEU A 161 -23.28 1.07 16.58
CA LEU A 161 -22.86 0.04 15.64
C LEU A 161 -22.24 -1.20 16.33
N ASN A 162 -21.64 -1.04 17.51
CA ASN A 162 -21.14 -2.18 18.30
C ASN A 162 -22.25 -3.12 18.78
N TYR A 163 -23.45 -2.60 19.02
CA TYR A 163 -24.62 -3.34 19.49
C TYR A 163 -25.61 -3.65 18.37
N SER A 164 -25.36 -3.19 17.15
CA SER A 164 -26.22 -3.38 15.99
C SER A 164 -25.95 -4.70 15.29
N ILE A 165 -26.86 -5.09 14.39
CA ILE A 165 -26.71 -6.23 13.47
C ILE A 165 -25.51 -6.02 12.49
N VAL A 166 -25.02 -4.80 12.34
CA VAL A 166 -23.91 -4.46 11.43
C VAL A 166 -22.61 -5.14 11.89
N ARG A 167 -22.35 -5.18 13.18
CA ARG A 167 -21.12 -5.83 13.71
C ARG A 167 -21.06 -7.33 13.38
N PRO A 168 -22.09 -8.16 13.70
CA PRO A 168 -22.11 -9.57 13.30
C PRO A 168 -22.11 -9.74 11.77
N MET A 169 -22.74 -8.85 11.00
CA MET A 169 -22.64 -8.86 9.54
C MET A 169 -21.22 -8.61 9.05
N LEU A 170 -20.54 -7.56 9.54
CA LEU A 170 -19.15 -7.28 9.20
C LEU A 170 -18.24 -8.46 9.59
N LYS A 171 -18.49 -9.06 10.76
CA LYS A 171 -17.78 -10.29 11.15
C LYS A 171 -18.07 -11.43 10.18
N ALA A 172 -19.31 -11.66 9.80
CA ALA A 172 -19.70 -12.74 8.89
C ALA A 172 -19.11 -12.54 7.49
N PHE A 173 -19.18 -11.33 6.93
CA PHE A 173 -18.78 -11.05 5.54
C PHE A 173 -17.32 -10.67 5.38
N LEU A 174 -16.74 -9.92 6.32
CA LEU A 174 -15.33 -9.50 6.24
C LEU A 174 -14.44 -10.28 7.21
N GLY A 175 -15.04 -11.03 8.16
CA GLY A 175 -14.32 -11.75 9.19
C GLY A 175 -13.48 -10.83 10.08
N ILE A 176 -13.90 -9.59 10.24
CA ILE A 176 -13.28 -8.59 11.12
C ILE A 176 -14.27 -8.27 12.22
N GLU A 177 -13.79 -8.20 13.45
CA GLU A 177 -14.53 -7.60 14.55
C GLU A 177 -14.08 -6.14 14.71
N PRO A 178 -14.74 -5.17 14.06
CA PRO A 178 -14.39 -3.78 14.28
C PRO A 178 -14.68 -3.42 15.73
N LYS A 179 -13.66 -3.02 16.46
CA LYS A 179 -13.81 -2.38 17.76
C LYS A 179 -13.98 -0.89 17.50
N PHE A 180 -15.22 -0.42 17.49
CA PHE A 180 -15.52 1.02 17.35
C PHE A 180 -15.21 1.82 18.64
N GLU A 181 -14.56 1.19 19.63
CA GLU A 181 -14.23 1.77 20.93
C GLU A 181 -13.00 2.67 20.96
N TYR A 182 -12.33 2.92 19.83
CA TYR A 182 -11.04 3.60 19.75
C TYR A 182 -11.05 5.08 20.14
N PHE A 183 -12.23 5.66 20.35
CA PHE A 183 -12.32 7.07 20.66
C PHE A 183 -13.12 7.25 21.93
N ASP A 184 -12.42 7.26 23.05
CA ASP A 184 -12.98 7.76 24.29
C ASP A 184 -13.32 9.24 24.05
N THR A 185 -14.62 9.48 23.89
CA THR A 185 -15.12 10.85 23.77
C THR A 185 -14.79 11.50 25.09
N ALA A 186 -13.71 12.29 25.11
CA ALA A 186 -13.37 13.11 26.26
C ALA A 186 -14.67 13.76 26.77
N GLN A 187 -14.94 13.63 28.05
CA GLN A 187 -16.13 14.17 28.71
C GLN A 187 -16.12 15.70 28.60
N THR A 188 -16.39 16.22 27.41
CA THR A 188 -16.59 17.65 27.19
C THR A 188 -18.00 17.99 27.66
N GLU A 189 -18.12 19.06 28.43
CA GLU A 189 -19.43 19.57 28.92
C GLU A 189 -20.41 19.72 27.74
N LYS A 190 -21.67 19.29 27.92
CA LYS A 190 -22.71 19.30 26.86
C LYS A 190 -22.86 20.66 26.17
N LYS A 191 -22.80 21.77 26.93
CA LYS A 191 -22.87 23.15 26.37
C LYS A 191 -21.72 23.45 25.42
N SER A 192 -20.50 23.07 25.79
CA SER A 192 -19.31 23.28 24.97
C SER A 192 -19.40 22.52 23.64
N ARG A 193 -19.93 21.29 23.62
CA ARG A 193 -20.12 20.49 22.39
C ARG A 193 -21.07 21.16 21.38
N ILE A 194 -22.20 21.67 21.86
CA ILE A 194 -23.19 22.36 21.01
C ILE A 194 -22.59 23.60 20.37
N VAL A 195 -21.87 24.41 21.16
CA VAL A 195 -21.19 25.62 20.65
C VAL A 195 -20.16 25.26 19.58
N VAL A 196 -19.33 24.25 19.83
CA VAL A 196 -18.32 23.77 18.86
C VAL A 196 -18.99 23.24 17.59
N ALA A 197 -20.10 22.50 17.72
CA ALA A 197 -20.87 22.01 16.57
C ALA A 197 -21.43 23.17 15.73
N ALA A 198 -22.02 24.17 16.39
CA ALA A 198 -22.56 25.35 15.71
C ALA A 198 -21.47 26.14 14.98
N VAL A 199 -20.34 26.41 15.64
CA VAL A 199 -19.20 27.10 15.01
C VAL A 199 -18.65 26.31 13.82
N MET A 200 -18.46 25.01 13.99
CA MET A 200 -18.02 24.15 12.89
C MET A 200 -19.02 24.18 11.72
N GLY A 201 -20.32 24.04 12.02
CA GLY A 201 -21.38 24.08 11.01
C GLY A 201 -21.35 25.40 10.23
N VAL A 202 -21.25 26.54 10.93
CA VAL A 202 -21.16 27.87 10.29
C VAL A 202 -19.92 27.97 9.39
N LEU A 203 -18.74 27.54 9.87
CA LEU A 203 -17.49 27.59 9.07
C LEU A 203 -17.56 26.68 7.85
N VAL A 204 -18.08 25.47 8.00
CA VAL A 204 -18.25 24.52 6.89
C VAL A 204 -19.30 25.06 5.91
N GLY A 205 -20.45 25.53 6.40
CA GLY A 205 -21.49 26.12 5.57
C GLY A 205 -21.00 27.34 4.77
N PHE A 206 -20.23 28.22 5.40
CA PHE A 206 -19.57 29.33 4.73
C PHE A 206 -18.58 28.83 3.65
N GLY A 207 -17.73 27.85 3.97
CA GLY A 207 -16.82 27.24 3.02
C GLY A 207 -17.54 26.61 1.82
N MET A 208 -18.68 25.94 2.05
CA MET A 208 -19.50 25.35 0.99
C MET A 208 -20.21 26.38 0.12
N ALA A 209 -20.67 27.48 0.72
CA ALA A 209 -21.41 28.52 0.01
C ALA A 209 -20.52 29.43 -0.85
N TYR A 210 -19.33 29.78 -0.37
CA TYR A 210 -18.47 30.78 -1.00
C TYR A 210 -17.23 30.24 -1.71
N PHE A 211 -16.82 28.99 -1.42
CA PHE A 211 -15.66 28.38 -2.07
C PHE A 211 -16.05 27.12 -2.83
N SER A 212 -15.98 25.97 -2.18
CA SER A 212 -16.34 24.67 -2.75
C SER A 212 -16.60 23.68 -1.62
N PRO A 213 -17.62 22.82 -1.76
CA PRO A 213 -17.87 21.72 -0.81
C PRO A 213 -16.62 20.86 -0.55
N LEU A 214 -15.81 20.64 -1.60
CA LEU A 214 -14.59 19.83 -1.49
C LEU A 214 -13.56 20.46 -0.56
N TYR A 215 -13.36 21.79 -0.63
CA TYR A 215 -12.41 22.49 0.24
C TYR A 215 -12.88 22.54 1.69
N ALA A 216 -14.18 22.75 1.91
CA ALA A 216 -14.75 22.77 3.26
C ALA A 216 -14.62 21.40 3.95
N ILE A 217 -14.98 20.31 3.27
CA ILE A 217 -14.84 18.94 3.76
C ILE A 217 -13.36 18.58 3.93
N GLY A 218 -12.52 18.97 2.96
CA GLY A 218 -11.08 18.77 3.01
C GLY A 218 -10.42 19.42 4.24
N ALA A 219 -10.81 20.65 4.59
CA ALA A 219 -10.31 21.35 5.77
C ALA A 219 -10.66 20.61 7.08
N VAL A 220 -11.90 20.10 7.20
CA VAL A 220 -12.30 19.25 8.32
C VAL A 220 -11.47 17.98 8.37
N GLY A 221 -11.28 17.32 7.22
CA GLY A 221 -10.43 16.12 7.09
C GLY A 221 -8.99 16.37 7.55
N VAL A 222 -8.37 17.48 7.16
CA VAL A 222 -7.03 17.89 7.59
C VAL A 222 -6.96 18.02 9.12
N ILE A 223 -7.95 18.67 9.75
CA ILE A 223 -7.98 18.81 11.21
C ILE A 223 -8.09 17.42 11.87
N VAL A 224 -8.97 16.54 11.38
CA VAL A 224 -9.10 15.17 11.89
C VAL A 224 -7.78 14.41 11.79
N MET A 225 -7.08 14.51 10.66
CA MET A 225 -5.79 13.85 10.45
C MET A 225 -4.68 14.39 11.36
N LEU A 226 -4.68 15.69 11.65
CA LEU A 226 -3.71 16.29 12.59
C LEU A 226 -3.89 15.78 14.03
N PHE A 227 -5.12 15.48 14.43
CA PHE A 227 -5.44 14.96 15.76
C PHE A 227 -5.34 13.44 15.86
N SER A 228 -5.56 12.72 14.76
CA SER A 228 -5.48 11.26 14.69
C SER A 228 -4.64 10.78 13.53
N VAL A 229 -3.38 10.42 13.82
CA VAL A 229 -2.43 9.87 12.82
C VAL A 229 -2.98 8.56 12.24
N GLU A 230 -3.61 7.74 13.06
CA GLU A 230 -4.16 6.44 12.69
C GLU A 230 -5.26 6.60 11.61
N ILE A 231 -6.19 7.53 11.82
CA ILE A 231 -7.22 7.87 10.83
C ILE A 231 -6.55 8.46 9.58
N GLY A 232 -5.58 9.35 9.77
CA GLY A 232 -4.82 9.94 8.66
C GLY A 232 -4.18 8.88 7.76
N ILE A 233 -3.53 7.87 8.34
CA ILE A 233 -2.97 6.74 7.58
C ILE A 233 -4.07 6.01 6.83
N GLY A 234 -5.19 5.66 7.48
CA GLY A 234 -6.30 4.95 6.84
C GLY A 234 -6.90 5.73 5.66
N VAL A 235 -7.14 7.03 5.85
CA VAL A 235 -7.63 7.94 4.78
C VAL A 235 -6.62 8.00 3.63
N THR A 236 -5.33 8.15 3.92
CA THR A 236 -4.28 8.19 2.91
C THR A 236 -4.20 6.88 2.13
N VAL A 237 -4.18 5.73 2.82
CA VAL A 237 -4.17 4.39 2.21
C VAL A 237 -5.34 4.20 1.24
N PHE A 238 -6.56 4.63 1.65
CA PHE A 238 -7.74 4.54 0.80
C PHE A 238 -7.63 5.48 -0.40
N ALA A 239 -7.16 6.71 -0.18
CA ALA A 239 -7.28 7.81 -1.13
C ALA A 239 -6.18 7.85 -2.21
N ILE A 240 -5.00 7.25 -1.97
CA ILE A 240 -3.86 7.32 -2.92
C ILE A 240 -4.25 6.98 -4.37
N PRO A 241 -5.01 5.92 -4.69
CA PRO A 241 -5.30 5.59 -6.08
C PRO A 241 -6.32 6.54 -6.74
N PHE A 242 -7.06 7.34 -5.96
CA PHE A 242 -8.09 8.24 -6.46
C PHE A 242 -7.63 9.67 -6.62
N LEU A 243 -6.60 10.09 -5.89
CA LEU A 243 -6.15 11.47 -5.86
C LEU A 243 -4.98 11.72 -6.83
N PRO A 244 -4.85 12.96 -7.35
CA PRO A 244 -3.63 13.39 -8.01
C PRO A 244 -2.41 13.24 -7.09
N THR A 245 -1.23 13.01 -7.68
CA THR A 245 0.03 12.75 -6.94
C THR A 245 0.30 13.78 -5.85
N MET A 246 0.13 15.07 -6.13
CA MET A 246 0.42 16.14 -5.17
C MET A 246 -0.47 16.05 -3.93
N LEU A 247 -1.77 15.78 -4.12
CA LEU A 247 -2.70 15.62 -2.99
C LEU A 247 -2.41 14.35 -2.18
N ALA A 248 -2.15 13.24 -2.83
CA ALA A 248 -1.78 11.99 -2.16
C ALA A 248 -0.49 12.17 -1.34
N THR A 249 0.53 12.82 -1.91
CA THR A 249 1.78 13.16 -1.23
C THR A 249 1.53 14.09 -0.04
N GLY A 250 0.69 15.11 -0.23
CA GLY A 250 0.29 16.05 0.83
C GLY A 250 -0.37 15.34 2.02
N LEU A 251 -1.25 14.37 1.78
CA LEU A 251 -1.85 13.55 2.85
C LEU A 251 -0.79 12.74 3.60
N GLY A 252 0.16 12.12 2.90
CA GLY A 252 1.28 11.40 3.52
C GLY A 252 2.17 12.30 4.36
N ALA A 253 2.51 13.49 3.86
CA ALA A 253 3.27 14.50 4.59
C ALA A 253 2.50 15.00 5.82
N LEU A 254 1.19 15.21 5.70
CA LEU A 254 0.33 15.59 6.82
C LEU A 254 0.31 14.52 7.93
N CYS A 255 0.26 13.23 7.56
CA CYS A 255 0.40 12.13 8.52
C CYS A 255 1.74 12.18 9.25
N PHE A 256 2.83 12.50 8.54
CA PHE A 256 4.14 12.65 9.17
C PHE A 256 4.17 13.82 10.15
N VAL A 257 3.64 14.98 9.77
CA VAL A 257 3.53 16.15 10.66
C VAL A 257 2.70 15.80 11.90
N SER A 258 1.55 15.15 11.72
CA SER A 258 0.70 14.70 12.83
C SER A 258 1.45 13.74 13.77
N CYS A 259 2.18 12.77 13.21
CA CYS A 259 3.03 11.85 14.00
C CYS A 259 4.11 12.61 14.80
N LEU A 260 4.78 13.56 14.16
CA LEU A 260 5.79 14.41 14.80
C LEU A 260 5.20 15.22 15.94
N LEU A 261 4.06 15.88 15.74
CA LEU A 261 3.36 16.64 16.78
C LEU A 261 2.94 15.76 17.96
N LYS A 262 2.45 14.54 17.69
CA LYS A 262 2.10 13.55 18.71
C LYS A 262 3.33 13.11 19.53
N LYS A 263 4.47 12.87 18.85
CA LYS A 263 5.74 12.54 19.52
C LYS A 263 6.26 13.69 20.39
N ILE A 264 6.22 14.92 19.88
CA ILE A 264 6.59 16.13 20.63
C ILE A 264 5.70 16.26 21.87
N GLY A 265 4.39 16.14 21.72
CA GLY A 265 3.43 16.25 22.80
C GLY A 265 3.57 15.20 23.90
N ASN A 266 4.10 14.04 23.56
CA ASN A 266 4.37 12.93 24.48
C ASN A 266 5.82 12.90 24.99
N GLY A 267 6.70 13.78 24.51
CA GLY A 267 8.14 13.77 24.84
C GLY A 267 8.89 12.56 24.27
N ASP A 268 8.32 11.88 23.26
CA ASP A 268 8.90 10.68 22.66
C ASP A 268 9.96 11.05 21.60
N LYS A 269 11.23 10.95 22.00
CA LYS A 269 12.39 11.24 21.14
C LYS A 269 12.78 10.07 20.23
N LYS A 270 12.25 8.86 20.50
CA LYS A 270 12.72 7.64 19.84
C LYS A 270 11.98 7.42 18.52
N TRP A 271 12.73 7.16 17.47
CA TRP A 271 12.22 6.70 16.17
C TRP A 271 12.65 5.25 15.92
N LYS A 272 11.77 4.46 15.36
CA LYS A 272 12.11 3.11 14.95
C LYS A 272 12.95 3.21 13.67
N LEU A 273 14.19 2.76 13.73
CA LEU A 273 15.09 2.63 12.58
C LEU A 273 15.72 1.24 12.67
N ASP A 274 15.28 0.34 11.83
CA ASP A 274 15.79 -1.02 11.72
C ASP A 274 16.70 -1.18 10.49
N GLY A 275 17.15 -2.42 10.20
CA GLY A 275 18.02 -2.68 9.07
C GLY A 275 17.41 -2.29 7.71
N VAL A 276 16.09 -2.44 7.53
CA VAL A 276 15.40 -1.99 6.31
C VAL A 276 15.36 -0.47 6.27
N GLY A 277 15.00 0.17 7.38
CA GLY A 277 15.02 1.63 7.49
C GLY A 277 16.42 2.21 7.24
N MET A 278 17.49 1.56 7.73
CA MET A 278 18.86 1.98 7.41
C MET A 278 19.19 1.87 5.92
N ALA A 279 18.77 0.78 5.27
CA ALA A 279 18.97 0.61 3.82
C ALA A 279 18.19 1.68 3.03
N ILE A 280 16.97 2.01 3.44
CA ILE A 280 16.16 3.10 2.86
C ILE A 280 16.88 4.45 3.03
N MET A 281 17.39 4.74 4.23
CA MET A 281 18.12 6.00 4.46
C MET A 281 19.38 6.08 3.61
N LEU A 282 20.11 4.98 3.45
CA LEU A 282 21.27 4.90 2.55
C LEU A 282 20.86 5.16 1.09
N PHE A 283 19.77 4.53 0.63
CA PHE A 283 19.19 4.78 -0.69
C PHE A 283 18.86 6.26 -0.89
N MET A 284 18.26 6.92 0.11
CA MET A 284 17.94 8.35 0.06
C MET A 284 19.17 9.25 0.03
N ILE A 285 20.27 8.87 0.69
CA ILE A 285 21.56 9.59 0.59
C ILE A 285 22.11 9.50 -0.82
N VAL A 286 22.13 8.30 -1.41
CA VAL A 286 22.59 8.12 -2.81
C VAL A 286 21.67 8.89 -3.77
N PHE A 287 20.37 8.86 -3.54
CA PHE A 287 19.40 9.63 -4.33
C PHE A 287 19.69 11.14 -4.26
N LEU A 288 19.98 11.67 -3.07
CA LEU A 288 20.34 13.08 -2.89
C LEU A 288 21.62 13.44 -3.65
N ILE A 289 22.67 12.60 -3.54
CA ILE A 289 23.95 12.81 -4.25
C ILE A 289 23.70 12.86 -5.76
N SER A 290 22.96 11.89 -6.31
CA SER A 290 22.60 11.86 -7.72
C SER A 290 21.73 13.05 -8.14
N THR A 291 20.83 13.52 -7.25
CA THR A 291 20.03 14.72 -7.50
C THR A 291 20.90 15.97 -7.64
N LEU A 292 21.88 16.13 -6.75
CA LEU A 292 22.78 17.29 -6.77
C LEU A 292 23.71 17.31 -7.98
N SER A 293 24.07 16.13 -8.51
CA SER A 293 24.90 15.98 -9.73
C SER A 293 24.07 15.88 -11.01
N SER A 294 22.74 16.00 -10.94
CA SER A 294 21.83 15.81 -12.07
C SER A 294 21.99 16.89 -13.13
N VAL A 295 21.94 16.46 -14.40
CA VAL A 295 21.89 17.36 -15.57
C VAL A 295 20.63 18.23 -15.61
N ALA A 296 19.55 17.79 -14.89
CA ALA A 296 18.28 18.51 -14.74
C ALA A 296 17.96 18.74 -13.25
N TRP A 297 18.92 19.28 -12.49
CA TRP A 297 18.90 19.31 -11.03
C TRP A 297 17.63 19.90 -10.41
N LYS A 298 17.00 20.92 -11.01
CA LYS A 298 15.73 21.52 -10.50
C LYS A 298 14.59 20.52 -10.52
N ASN A 299 14.44 19.78 -11.63
CA ASN A 299 13.42 18.76 -11.75
C ASN A 299 13.72 17.57 -10.81
N SER A 300 14.97 17.11 -10.79
CA SER A 300 15.43 16.03 -9.91
C SER A 300 15.24 16.37 -8.43
N MET A 301 15.43 17.63 -8.03
CA MET A 301 15.18 18.08 -6.65
C MET A 301 13.69 17.98 -6.28
N SER A 302 12.79 18.34 -7.20
CA SER A 302 11.34 18.17 -6.97
C SER A 302 10.97 16.71 -6.74
N ILE A 303 11.57 15.80 -7.51
CA ILE A 303 11.36 14.35 -7.37
C ILE A 303 11.96 13.85 -6.05
N PHE A 304 13.15 14.32 -5.66
CA PHE A 304 13.74 13.97 -4.36
C PHE A 304 12.83 14.36 -3.19
N VAL A 305 12.24 15.55 -3.24
CA VAL A 305 11.28 16.01 -2.19
C VAL A 305 10.04 15.11 -2.15
N LEU A 306 9.52 14.66 -3.30
CA LEU A 306 8.41 13.70 -3.33
C LEU A 306 8.81 12.38 -2.66
N TYR A 307 9.99 11.83 -3.00
CA TYR A 307 10.48 10.59 -2.37
C TYR A 307 10.72 10.78 -0.87
N LEU A 308 11.21 11.94 -0.45
CA LEU A 308 11.37 12.25 0.97
C LEU A 308 10.02 12.18 1.72
N ALA A 309 8.95 12.68 1.10
CA ALA A 309 7.60 12.60 1.67
C ALA A 309 7.09 11.14 1.72
N PHE A 310 7.36 10.32 0.69
CA PHE A 310 6.99 8.90 0.70
C PHE A 310 7.71 8.11 1.79
N ILE A 311 9.00 8.38 1.97
CA ILE A 311 9.80 7.74 3.03
C ILE A 311 9.40 8.26 4.41
N ALA A 312 9.05 9.54 4.55
CA ALA A 312 8.48 10.07 5.78
C ALA A 312 7.16 9.36 6.12
N PHE A 313 6.31 9.07 5.13
CA PHE A 313 5.09 8.28 5.32
C PHE A 313 5.38 6.82 5.72
N TYR A 314 6.40 6.17 5.11
CA TYR A 314 6.89 4.86 5.56
C TYR A 314 7.24 4.88 7.06
N PHE A 315 8.06 5.84 7.51
CA PHE A 315 8.44 5.95 8.91
C PHE A 315 7.25 6.32 9.82
N THR A 316 6.28 7.06 9.32
CA THR A 316 5.03 7.33 10.05
C THR A 316 4.29 6.04 10.35
N ILE A 317 4.09 5.18 9.36
CA ILE A 317 3.38 3.91 9.51
C ILE A 317 4.04 3.02 10.56
N ILE A 318 5.35 2.77 10.45
CA ILE A 318 6.06 1.87 11.38
C ILE A 318 6.16 2.43 12.81
N ASN A 319 6.08 3.76 12.97
CA ASN A 319 6.10 4.39 14.30
C ASN A 319 4.71 4.57 14.92
N THR A 320 3.64 4.54 14.12
CA THR A 320 2.26 4.74 14.57
C THR A 320 1.54 3.43 14.83
N ILE A 321 1.64 2.45 13.94
CA ILE A 321 0.95 1.16 14.08
C ILE A 321 1.61 0.37 15.21
N LYS A 322 0.81 0.05 16.24
CA LYS A 322 1.28 -0.63 17.46
C LYS A 322 0.66 -2.01 17.67
N THR A 323 -0.48 -2.28 17.06
CA THR A 323 -1.21 -3.54 17.23
C THR A 323 -1.49 -4.23 15.90
N LYS A 324 -1.68 -5.55 15.96
CA LYS A 324 -2.02 -6.35 14.78
C LYS A 324 -3.38 -5.95 14.20
N GLU A 325 -4.33 -5.63 15.06
CA GLU A 325 -5.67 -5.20 14.67
C GLU A 325 -5.62 -3.91 13.84
N GLN A 326 -4.79 -2.94 14.26
CA GLN A 326 -4.55 -1.72 13.48
C GLN A 326 -3.97 -2.05 12.10
N LEU A 327 -2.95 -2.91 12.04
CA LEU A 327 -2.33 -3.31 10.78
C LEU A 327 -3.35 -4.02 9.85
N TYR A 328 -4.10 -4.99 10.38
CA TYR A 328 -5.12 -5.68 9.58
C TYR A 328 -6.23 -4.75 9.10
N SER A 329 -6.60 -3.74 9.90
CA SER A 329 -7.54 -2.72 9.47
C SER A 329 -7.00 -1.90 8.29
N MET A 330 -5.71 -1.48 8.32
CA MET A 330 -5.08 -0.77 7.21
C MET A 330 -4.98 -1.62 5.95
N LEU A 331 -4.60 -2.90 6.09
CA LEU A 331 -4.57 -3.86 4.97
C LEU A 331 -5.97 -4.10 4.39
N MET A 332 -7.01 -4.12 5.22
CA MET A 332 -8.39 -4.23 4.77
C MET A 332 -8.84 -2.97 4.01
N ILE A 333 -8.52 -1.77 4.53
CA ILE A 333 -8.78 -0.49 3.84
C ILE A 333 -8.09 -0.49 2.47
N PHE A 334 -6.86 -0.99 2.38
CA PHE A 334 -6.13 -1.12 1.13
C PHE A 334 -6.82 -2.06 0.13
N VAL A 335 -7.32 -3.20 0.58
CA VAL A 335 -8.11 -4.14 -0.26
C VAL A 335 -9.42 -3.50 -0.71
N ILE A 336 -10.15 -2.84 0.20
CA ILE A 336 -11.40 -2.15 -0.13
C ILE A 336 -11.16 -1.05 -1.17
N SER A 337 -10.11 -0.24 -0.99
CA SER A 337 -9.69 0.74 -2.00
C SER A 337 -9.46 0.10 -3.37
N GLY A 338 -8.75 -1.04 -3.40
CA GLY A 338 -8.53 -1.82 -4.61
C GLY A 338 -9.82 -2.31 -5.28
N VAL A 339 -10.80 -2.74 -4.48
CA VAL A 339 -12.11 -3.16 -5.00
C VAL A 339 -12.83 -1.99 -5.69
N PHE A 340 -12.83 -0.79 -5.10
CA PHE A 340 -13.43 0.38 -5.75
C PHE A 340 -12.72 0.75 -7.05
N VAL A 341 -11.38 0.72 -7.07
CA VAL A 341 -10.59 0.95 -8.29
C VAL A 341 -10.93 -0.10 -9.35
N ALA A 342 -11.02 -1.38 -8.96
CA ALA A 342 -11.33 -2.46 -9.89
C ALA A 342 -12.76 -2.39 -10.42
N ILE A 343 -13.74 -2.07 -9.58
CA ILE A 343 -15.13 -1.86 -10.02
C ILE A 343 -15.20 -0.70 -11.03
N TYR A 344 -14.55 0.44 -10.74
CA TYR A 344 -14.52 1.55 -11.68
C TYR A 344 -13.85 1.15 -13.01
N GLY A 345 -12.75 0.37 -12.97
CA GLY A 345 -12.13 -0.17 -14.17
C GLY A 345 -13.05 -1.10 -14.98
N MET A 346 -13.82 -1.96 -14.31
CA MET A 346 -14.82 -2.80 -14.97
C MET A 346 -15.96 -1.98 -15.58
N LEU A 347 -16.44 -0.95 -14.88
CA LEU A 347 -17.44 -0.02 -15.42
C LEU A 347 -16.89 0.75 -16.63
N GLN A 348 -15.62 1.14 -16.60
CA GLN A 348 -14.93 1.75 -17.74
C GLN A 348 -14.98 0.83 -18.97
N TYR A 349 -14.71 -0.47 -18.79
CA TYR A 349 -14.78 -1.47 -19.86
C TYR A 349 -16.19 -1.68 -20.41
N VAL A 350 -17.20 -1.80 -19.53
CA VAL A 350 -18.58 -2.09 -19.90
C VAL A 350 -19.26 -0.88 -20.54
N LEU A 351 -19.07 0.31 -19.96
CA LEU A 351 -19.77 1.54 -20.36
C LEU A 351 -18.95 2.40 -21.33
N GLY A 352 -17.69 2.05 -21.61
CA GLY A 352 -16.82 2.83 -22.49
C GLY A 352 -16.48 4.23 -21.93
N LEU A 353 -16.43 4.38 -20.60
CA LEU A 353 -16.22 5.68 -19.96
C LEU A 353 -14.78 6.17 -20.11
N ASN A 354 -14.61 7.44 -20.50
CA ASN A 354 -13.32 8.16 -20.50
C ASN A 354 -12.17 7.40 -21.19
N VAL A 355 -12.43 6.76 -22.32
CA VAL A 355 -11.44 5.94 -23.01
C VAL A 355 -10.95 6.66 -24.25
N ASP A 356 -9.69 7.05 -24.21
CA ASP A 356 -8.93 7.32 -25.43
C ASP A 356 -8.44 5.97 -25.97
N LYS A 357 -9.18 5.44 -26.96
CA LYS A 357 -8.97 4.10 -27.50
C LYS A 357 -7.59 3.92 -28.13
N GLN A 358 -7.00 4.99 -28.67
CA GLN A 358 -5.75 4.95 -29.42
C GLN A 358 -4.49 5.05 -28.55
N ALA A 359 -4.59 5.56 -27.33
CA ALA A 359 -3.42 5.93 -26.52
C ALA A 359 -2.54 4.74 -26.08
N TRP A 360 -3.07 3.49 -26.05
CA TRP A 360 -2.39 2.37 -25.39
C TRP A 360 -2.41 1.05 -26.20
N MET A 361 -2.80 1.08 -27.47
CA MET A 361 -2.99 -0.11 -28.28
C MET A 361 -2.37 0.04 -29.67
N ASP A 362 -1.79 -1.04 -30.16
CA ASP A 362 -1.47 -1.23 -31.57
C ASP A 362 -2.69 -1.87 -32.24
N GLU A 363 -3.48 -1.06 -32.92
CA GLU A 363 -4.73 -1.50 -33.59
C GLU A 363 -4.45 -2.46 -34.74
N ASP A 364 -3.29 -2.35 -35.41
CA ASP A 364 -2.92 -3.20 -36.55
C ASP A 364 -2.63 -4.65 -36.13
N MET A 365 -2.03 -4.84 -34.94
CA MET A 365 -1.72 -6.18 -34.42
C MET A 365 -2.83 -6.80 -33.57
N PHE A 366 -3.69 -5.99 -32.95
CA PHE A 366 -4.66 -6.45 -31.96
C PHE A 366 -6.04 -5.81 -32.16
N SER A 367 -6.55 -5.88 -33.38
CA SER A 367 -7.87 -5.37 -33.80
C SER A 367 -9.04 -5.89 -32.94
N ASP A 368 -8.90 -7.09 -32.34
CA ASP A 368 -9.92 -7.74 -31.52
C ASP A 368 -9.99 -7.22 -30.09
N ILE A 369 -9.00 -6.43 -29.65
CA ILE A 369 -8.98 -5.84 -28.30
C ILE A 369 -9.78 -4.54 -28.32
N LYS A 370 -10.95 -4.54 -27.68
CA LYS A 370 -11.81 -3.35 -27.61
C LYS A 370 -11.16 -2.17 -26.91
N MET A 371 -10.45 -2.42 -25.80
CA MET A 371 -9.76 -1.40 -24.99
C MET A 371 -8.92 -2.03 -23.87
N ARG A 372 -7.95 -1.28 -23.36
CA ARG A 372 -7.20 -1.59 -22.15
C ARG A 372 -7.70 -0.73 -20.98
N VAL A 373 -8.04 -1.38 -19.87
CA VAL A 373 -8.56 -0.69 -18.68
C VAL A 373 -7.42 -0.07 -17.87
N TYR A 374 -7.57 1.18 -17.44
CA TYR A 374 -6.62 1.92 -16.61
C TYR A 374 -7.23 2.51 -15.33
N SER A 375 -8.56 2.51 -15.20
CA SER A 375 -9.30 2.99 -14.04
C SER A 375 -8.90 4.43 -13.63
N THR A 376 -8.65 4.67 -12.34
CA THR A 376 -8.22 5.95 -11.78
C THR A 376 -6.71 6.22 -11.92
N LEU A 377 -5.95 5.25 -12.43
CA LEU A 377 -4.47 5.33 -12.48
C LEU A 377 -3.92 5.77 -13.84
N GLU A 378 -4.79 6.05 -14.81
CA GLU A 378 -4.47 6.70 -16.09
C GLU A 378 -3.57 5.89 -17.04
N ASN A 379 -3.09 4.70 -16.62
CA ASN A 379 -2.25 3.81 -17.43
C ASN A 379 -2.56 2.35 -17.06
N PRO A 380 -2.80 1.45 -18.05
CA PRO A 380 -3.10 0.04 -17.80
C PRO A 380 -2.00 -0.72 -17.05
N ASN A 381 -0.72 -0.44 -17.31
CA ASN A 381 0.38 -1.09 -16.61
C ASN A 381 0.46 -0.63 -15.17
N VAL A 382 0.26 0.67 -14.92
CA VAL A 382 0.22 1.27 -13.57
C VAL A 382 -0.94 0.69 -12.74
N LEU A 383 -2.13 0.50 -13.36
CA LEU A 383 -3.22 -0.21 -12.71
C LEU A 383 -2.84 -1.65 -12.37
N GLY A 384 -2.20 -2.34 -13.31
CA GLY A 384 -1.69 -3.69 -13.08
C GLY A 384 -0.72 -3.74 -11.88
N GLU A 385 0.26 -2.83 -11.82
CA GLU A 385 1.24 -2.72 -10.72
C GLU A 385 0.57 -2.52 -9.35
N TYR A 386 -0.45 -1.67 -9.29
CA TYR A 386 -1.25 -1.49 -8.09
C TYR A 386 -1.97 -2.79 -7.69
N LEU A 387 -2.63 -3.45 -8.64
CA LEU A 387 -3.35 -4.70 -8.37
C LEU A 387 -2.42 -5.84 -7.95
N LEU A 388 -1.17 -5.87 -8.42
CA LEU A 388 -0.15 -6.81 -7.96
C LEU A 388 0.19 -6.67 -6.48
N LEU A 389 0.03 -5.50 -5.88
CA LEU A 389 0.19 -5.29 -4.44
C LEU A 389 -1.09 -5.67 -3.67
N VAL A 390 -2.28 -5.44 -4.24
CA VAL A 390 -3.57 -5.66 -3.56
C VAL A 390 -3.98 -7.14 -3.57
N ILE A 391 -3.86 -7.83 -4.71
CA ILE A 391 -4.36 -9.20 -4.90
C ILE A 391 -3.77 -10.19 -3.89
N PRO A 392 -2.44 -10.24 -3.64
CA PRO A 392 -1.88 -11.18 -2.66
C PRO A 392 -2.43 -10.97 -1.24
N VAL A 393 -2.68 -9.72 -0.83
CA VAL A 393 -3.29 -9.38 0.47
C VAL A 393 -4.72 -9.90 0.54
N ALA A 394 -5.52 -9.70 -0.52
CA ALA A 394 -6.89 -10.23 -0.60
C ALA A 394 -6.91 -11.77 -0.56
N VAL A 395 -5.96 -12.42 -1.24
CA VAL A 395 -5.78 -13.88 -1.21
C VAL A 395 -5.42 -14.36 0.20
N ALA A 396 -4.58 -13.64 0.95
CA ALA A 396 -4.26 -14.02 2.33
C ALA A 396 -5.50 -13.93 3.25
N PHE A 397 -6.32 -12.92 3.08
CA PHE A 397 -7.60 -12.84 3.79
C PHE A 397 -8.51 -14.01 3.43
N LEU A 398 -8.69 -14.33 2.14
CA LEU A 398 -9.47 -15.49 1.69
C LEU A 398 -8.97 -16.79 2.32
N TRP A 399 -7.65 -17.00 2.31
CA TRP A 399 -7.02 -18.26 2.71
C TRP A 399 -7.28 -18.65 4.16
N ARG A 400 -7.41 -17.68 5.05
CA ARG A 400 -7.49 -17.91 6.51
C ARG A 400 -8.86 -17.72 7.12
N LYS A 401 -9.85 -17.25 6.34
CA LYS A 401 -11.23 -17.15 6.86
C LYS A 401 -11.82 -18.53 7.12
N LYS A 402 -12.54 -18.64 8.24
CA LYS A 402 -13.23 -19.88 8.62
C LYS A 402 -14.71 -19.83 8.25
N GLU A 403 -15.32 -18.66 8.36
CA GLU A 403 -16.70 -18.40 8.08
C GLU A 403 -16.99 -18.50 6.57
N LEU A 404 -18.05 -19.22 6.20
CA LEU A 404 -18.43 -19.46 4.81
C LEU A 404 -18.67 -18.15 4.06
N TRP A 405 -19.45 -17.25 4.65
CA TRP A 405 -19.80 -15.97 4.01
C TRP A 405 -18.55 -15.08 3.79
N ALA A 406 -17.63 -15.06 4.75
CA ALA A 406 -16.37 -14.36 4.56
C ALA A 406 -15.55 -14.97 3.41
N LYS A 407 -15.53 -16.29 3.26
CA LYS A 407 -14.87 -16.93 2.11
C LYS A 407 -15.53 -16.53 0.80
N VAL A 408 -16.86 -16.60 0.71
CA VAL A 408 -17.61 -16.21 -0.50
C VAL A 408 -17.33 -14.75 -0.86
N THR A 409 -17.35 -13.84 0.12
CA THR A 409 -17.03 -12.43 -0.08
C THR A 409 -15.61 -12.25 -0.64
N PHE A 410 -14.61 -12.91 -0.03
CA PHE A 410 -13.23 -12.77 -0.50
C PHE A 410 -12.95 -13.49 -1.83
N VAL A 411 -13.68 -14.56 -2.18
CA VAL A 411 -13.66 -15.12 -3.53
C VAL A 411 -14.17 -14.09 -4.54
N GLY A 412 -15.27 -13.41 -4.23
CA GLY A 412 -15.79 -12.32 -5.06
C GLY A 412 -14.79 -11.16 -5.19
N ILE A 413 -14.17 -10.72 -4.08
CA ILE A 413 -13.15 -9.67 -4.08
C ILE A 413 -11.95 -10.06 -4.95
N VAL A 414 -11.38 -11.24 -4.75
CA VAL A 414 -10.24 -11.73 -5.56
C VAL A 414 -10.65 -11.87 -7.03
N GLY A 415 -11.88 -12.33 -7.30
CA GLY A 415 -12.44 -12.41 -8.65
C GLY A 415 -12.51 -11.04 -9.33
N ILE A 416 -13.09 -10.03 -8.67
CA ILE A 416 -13.19 -8.65 -9.20
C ILE A 416 -11.80 -8.07 -9.49
N LEU A 417 -10.86 -8.20 -8.53
CA LEU A 417 -9.49 -7.71 -8.70
C LEU A 417 -8.77 -8.45 -9.84
N GLY A 418 -8.94 -9.77 -9.94
CA GLY A 418 -8.33 -10.60 -10.99
C GLY A 418 -8.88 -10.28 -12.39
N VAL A 419 -10.20 -10.16 -12.53
CA VAL A 419 -10.83 -9.75 -13.79
C VAL A 419 -10.34 -8.37 -14.21
N CYS A 420 -10.29 -7.40 -13.30
CA CYS A 420 -9.76 -6.08 -13.58
C CYS A 420 -8.30 -6.14 -14.07
N LEU A 421 -7.46 -6.96 -13.43
CA LEU A 421 -6.07 -7.16 -13.88
C LEU A 421 -6.00 -7.77 -15.29
N ILE A 422 -6.85 -8.74 -15.61
CA ILE A 422 -6.91 -9.31 -16.97
C ILE A 422 -7.30 -8.22 -17.97
N LEU A 423 -8.29 -7.39 -17.68
CA LEU A 423 -8.75 -6.31 -18.55
C LEU A 423 -7.71 -5.18 -18.74
N THR A 424 -6.64 -5.11 -17.93
CA THR A 424 -5.51 -4.21 -18.23
C THR A 424 -4.75 -4.62 -19.49
N MET A 425 -4.88 -5.87 -19.95
CA MET A 425 -4.11 -6.46 -21.06
C MET A 425 -2.59 -6.32 -20.90
N SER A 426 -2.11 -6.25 -19.66
CA SER A 426 -0.68 -6.13 -19.33
C SER A 426 -0.04 -7.50 -19.13
N ARG A 427 0.65 -8.00 -20.16
CA ARG A 427 1.34 -9.32 -20.13
C ARG A 427 2.32 -9.44 -18.97
N GLY A 428 3.12 -8.39 -18.75
CA GLY A 428 4.08 -8.37 -17.64
C GLY A 428 3.41 -8.52 -16.28
N CYS A 429 2.25 -7.86 -16.06
CA CYS A 429 1.49 -8.00 -14.82
C CYS A 429 0.87 -9.39 -14.65
N TRP A 430 0.45 -10.05 -15.74
CA TRP A 430 -0.07 -11.41 -15.67
C TRP A 430 1.03 -12.40 -15.25
N ILE A 431 2.22 -12.32 -15.88
CA ILE A 431 3.38 -13.13 -15.50
C ILE A 431 3.77 -12.85 -14.04
N ALA A 432 3.84 -11.58 -13.65
CA ALA A 432 4.18 -11.17 -12.30
C ALA A 432 3.20 -11.72 -11.25
N LEU A 433 1.88 -11.74 -11.54
CA LEU A 433 0.88 -12.36 -10.67
C LEU A 433 1.09 -13.86 -10.55
N LEU A 434 1.36 -14.58 -11.65
CA LEU A 434 1.64 -16.02 -11.62
C LEU A 434 2.86 -16.32 -10.74
N VAL A 435 3.93 -15.53 -10.85
CA VAL A 435 5.12 -15.65 -9.98
C VAL A 435 4.75 -15.38 -8.52
N ALA A 436 3.94 -14.33 -8.24
CA ALA A 436 3.49 -14.05 -6.88
C ALA A 436 2.68 -15.20 -6.27
N LEU A 437 1.76 -15.79 -7.02
CA LEU A 437 0.96 -16.93 -6.58
C LEU A 437 1.83 -18.17 -6.37
N ALA A 438 2.82 -18.39 -7.23
CA ALA A 438 3.79 -19.47 -7.08
C ALA A 438 4.58 -19.31 -5.77
N VAL A 439 5.09 -18.11 -5.49
CA VAL A 439 5.76 -17.80 -4.21
C VAL A 439 4.80 -18.00 -3.04
N TYR A 440 3.58 -17.48 -3.12
CA TYR A 440 2.60 -17.57 -2.05
C TYR A 440 2.28 -19.04 -1.71
N ILE A 441 1.95 -19.85 -2.71
CA ILE A 441 1.64 -21.28 -2.54
C ILE A 441 2.83 -22.02 -1.95
N SER A 442 4.06 -21.76 -2.43
CA SER A 442 5.26 -22.44 -1.95
C SER A 442 5.52 -22.25 -0.45
N PHE A 443 5.25 -21.05 0.08
CA PHE A 443 5.56 -20.70 1.47
C PHE A 443 4.38 -20.77 2.44
N VAL A 444 3.13 -20.82 1.93
CA VAL A 444 1.93 -20.94 2.77
C VAL A 444 1.44 -22.38 2.84
N ASP A 445 1.24 -23.04 1.71
CA ASP A 445 0.82 -24.44 1.68
C ASP A 445 1.05 -25.05 0.28
N GLY A 446 2.15 -25.79 0.12
CA GLY A 446 2.54 -26.41 -1.14
C GLY A 446 1.55 -27.46 -1.71
N ARG A 447 0.54 -27.87 -0.94
CA ARG A 447 -0.50 -28.80 -1.44
C ARG A 447 -1.34 -28.21 -2.57
N TYR A 448 -1.42 -26.88 -2.64
CA TYR A 448 -2.19 -26.19 -3.67
C TYR A 448 -1.47 -26.07 -5.02
N TRP A 449 -0.20 -26.51 -5.10
CA TRP A 449 0.51 -26.55 -6.38
C TRP A 449 -0.20 -27.40 -7.43
N LEU A 450 -0.74 -28.56 -7.03
CA LEU A 450 -1.50 -29.41 -7.97
C LEU A 450 -2.74 -28.67 -8.50
N LEU A 451 -3.47 -27.96 -7.60
CA LEU A 451 -4.63 -27.18 -8.01
C LEU A 451 -4.23 -26.01 -8.91
N ALA A 452 -3.13 -25.33 -8.62
CA ALA A 452 -2.62 -24.24 -9.43
C ALA A 452 -2.19 -24.71 -10.82
N ILE A 453 -1.53 -25.85 -10.92
CA ILE A 453 -1.15 -26.46 -12.19
C ILE A 453 -2.40 -26.87 -13.01
N LEU A 454 -3.37 -27.54 -12.38
CA LEU A 454 -4.62 -27.91 -13.05
C LEU A 454 -5.39 -26.68 -13.51
N ALA A 455 -5.46 -25.63 -12.69
CA ALA A 455 -6.09 -24.36 -13.07
C ALA A 455 -5.37 -23.70 -14.24
N LEU A 456 -4.04 -23.71 -14.26
CA LEU A 456 -3.24 -23.15 -15.37
C LEU A 456 -3.51 -23.89 -16.70
N PHE A 457 -3.64 -25.19 -16.68
CA PHE A 457 -3.98 -25.98 -17.88
C PHE A 457 -5.44 -25.83 -18.31
N ALA A 458 -6.35 -25.64 -17.36
CA ALA A 458 -7.77 -25.46 -17.67
C ALA A 458 -8.11 -24.01 -18.10
N LEU A 459 -7.35 -23.04 -17.63
CA LEU A 459 -7.62 -21.60 -17.87
C LEU A 459 -7.79 -21.23 -19.34
N PRO A 460 -6.96 -21.71 -20.30
CA PRO A 460 -7.11 -21.38 -21.72
C PRO A 460 -8.48 -21.75 -22.29
N ALA A 461 -9.12 -22.82 -21.80
CA ALA A 461 -10.44 -23.23 -22.27
C ALA A 461 -11.59 -22.27 -21.87
N PHE A 462 -11.35 -21.37 -20.92
CA PHE A 462 -12.33 -20.42 -20.41
C PHE A 462 -12.02 -18.96 -20.79
N LEU A 463 -10.85 -18.70 -21.40
CA LEU A 463 -10.46 -17.35 -21.79
C LEU A 463 -10.95 -17.04 -23.22
N PRO A 464 -11.44 -15.82 -23.48
CA PRO A 464 -11.67 -15.35 -24.85
C PRO A 464 -10.38 -15.38 -25.68
N ASP A 465 -10.52 -15.63 -26.99
CA ASP A 465 -9.39 -15.74 -27.94
C ASP A 465 -8.50 -14.48 -27.91
N SER A 466 -9.08 -13.29 -27.76
CA SER A 466 -8.33 -12.02 -27.65
C SER A 466 -7.37 -11.99 -26.46
N ILE A 467 -7.75 -12.56 -25.31
CA ILE A 467 -6.90 -12.65 -24.12
C ILE A 467 -5.84 -13.74 -24.32
N LEU A 468 -6.24 -14.90 -24.88
CA LEU A 468 -5.33 -16.01 -25.13
C LEU A 468 -4.25 -15.61 -26.15
N ASN A 469 -4.63 -15.01 -27.28
CA ASN A 469 -3.70 -14.52 -28.29
C ASN A 469 -2.74 -13.48 -27.73
N ARG A 470 -3.24 -12.58 -26.87
CA ARG A 470 -2.41 -11.58 -26.17
C ARG A 470 -1.41 -12.23 -25.21
N PHE A 471 -1.78 -13.33 -24.54
CA PHE A 471 -0.87 -14.09 -23.70
C PHE A 471 0.18 -14.85 -24.52
N LEU A 472 -0.22 -15.47 -25.62
CA LEU A 472 0.68 -16.23 -26.49
C LEU A 472 1.68 -15.32 -27.24
N SER A 473 1.37 -14.03 -27.42
CA SER A 473 2.31 -13.05 -28.01
C SER A 473 3.45 -12.64 -27.04
N VAL A 474 3.58 -13.27 -25.87
CA VAL A 474 4.72 -13.04 -24.98
C VAL A 474 6.00 -13.56 -25.66
N GLY A 475 6.98 -12.66 -25.83
CA GLY A 475 8.25 -12.99 -26.51
C GLY A 475 8.22 -12.88 -28.03
N ASP A 476 7.08 -12.55 -28.62
CA ASP A 476 7.02 -12.25 -30.04
C ASP A 476 7.66 -10.88 -30.34
N MET A 477 8.73 -10.90 -31.11
CA MET A 477 9.47 -9.69 -31.49
C MET A 477 8.82 -8.92 -32.65
N SER A 478 7.79 -9.49 -33.30
CA SER A 478 6.97 -8.77 -34.27
C SER A 478 6.00 -7.78 -33.57
N ASP A 479 5.69 -8.02 -32.28
CA ASP A 479 4.93 -7.08 -31.46
C ASP A 479 5.74 -5.78 -31.23
N THR A 480 5.21 -4.67 -31.70
CA THR A 480 5.82 -3.33 -31.62
C THR A 480 6.20 -2.96 -30.18
N SER A 481 5.38 -3.32 -29.20
CA SER A 481 5.66 -3.06 -27.77
C SER A 481 6.90 -3.81 -27.25
N SER A 482 7.16 -5.01 -27.75
CA SER A 482 8.33 -5.82 -27.34
C SER A 482 9.60 -5.34 -28.01
N SER A 483 9.55 -5.08 -29.32
CA SER A 483 10.69 -4.57 -30.10
C SER A 483 11.09 -3.16 -29.64
N TYR A 484 10.12 -2.28 -29.36
CA TYR A 484 10.36 -0.94 -28.84
C TYR A 484 11.16 -0.99 -27.53
N ARG A 485 10.76 -1.83 -26.58
CA ARG A 485 11.48 -2.00 -25.32
C ARG A 485 12.91 -2.48 -25.51
N LEU A 486 13.13 -3.44 -26.42
CA LEU A 486 14.48 -3.92 -26.70
C LEU A 486 15.38 -2.79 -27.20
N PHE A 487 14.91 -1.98 -28.15
CA PHE A 487 15.70 -0.86 -28.67
C PHE A 487 15.97 0.21 -27.62
N ILE A 488 14.98 0.50 -26.76
CA ILE A 488 15.17 1.41 -25.62
C ILE A 488 16.22 0.86 -24.64
N TRP A 489 16.20 -0.45 -24.36
CA TRP A 489 17.20 -1.08 -23.49
C TRP A 489 18.60 -1.02 -24.08
N LEU A 490 18.75 -1.27 -25.39
CA LEU A 490 20.05 -1.15 -26.07
C LEU A 490 20.60 0.28 -25.99
N GLY A 491 19.76 1.28 -26.25
CA GLY A 491 20.14 2.69 -26.09
C GLY A 491 20.47 3.06 -24.65
N THR A 492 19.69 2.55 -23.69
CA THR A 492 19.96 2.76 -22.25
C THR A 492 21.26 2.12 -21.81
N LEU A 493 21.59 0.92 -22.29
CA LEU A 493 22.85 0.24 -22.02
C LEU A 493 24.03 1.00 -22.63
N ALA A 494 23.87 1.60 -23.82
CA ALA A 494 24.87 2.46 -24.42
C ALA A 494 25.12 3.72 -23.56
N LEU A 495 24.04 4.36 -23.05
CA LEU A 495 24.12 5.48 -22.12
C LEU A 495 24.84 5.09 -20.82
N LEU A 496 24.57 3.90 -20.29
CA LEU A 496 25.21 3.41 -19.07
C LEU A 496 26.72 3.16 -19.21
N ARG A 497 27.28 3.02 -20.40
CA ARG A 497 28.74 2.94 -20.59
C ARG A 497 29.44 4.22 -20.10
N ASP A 498 28.82 5.37 -20.29
CA ASP A 498 29.37 6.67 -19.92
C ASP A 498 28.93 7.12 -18.52
N PHE A 499 27.73 6.74 -18.06
CA PHE A 499 27.11 7.22 -16.82
C PHE A 499 26.89 6.15 -15.74
N TRP A 500 27.55 4.99 -15.84
CA TRP A 500 27.31 3.83 -14.96
C TRP A 500 27.59 4.09 -13.47
N LEU A 501 28.50 5.02 -13.12
CA LEU A 501 28.94 5.21 -11.74
C LEU A 501 28.00 6.10 -10.94
N VAL A 502 27.63 7.26 -11.46
CA VAL A 502 26.85 8.29 -10.76
C VAL A 502 25.43 8.43 -11.31
N GLY A 503 25.22 8.02 -12.57
CA GLY A 503 23.97 8.24 -13.29
C GLY A 503 23.85 9.66 -13.85
N ILE A 504 22.68 9.95 -14.42
CA ILE A 504 22.37 11.24 -15.07
C ILE A 504 21.51 12.16 -14.20
N GLY A 505 21.05 11.64 -13.06
CA GLY A 505 20.08 12.29 -12.17
C GLY A 505 18.66 11.73 -12.30
N PRO A 506 17.87 11.79 -11.21
CA PRO A 506 16.51 11.24 -11.18
C PRO A 506 15.52 12.01 -12.06
N GLY A 507 14.67 11.25 -12.73
CA GLY A 507 13.47 11.74 -13.42
C GLY A 507 13.56 11.84 -14.93
N SER A 508 12.40 11.91 -15.55
CA SER A 508 12.25 11.94 -17.02
C SER A 508 12.95 13.13 -17.69
N ALA A 509 13.05 14.28 -17.01
CA ALA A 509 13.74 15.46 -17.58
C ALA A 509 15.22 15.19 -17.82
N ALA A 510 15.93 14.53 -16.88
CA ALA A 510 17.33 14.14 -17.06
C ALA A 510 17.47 13.09 -18.17
N TYR A 511 16.58 12.09 -18.17
CA TYR A 511 16.56 11.05 -19.20
C TYR A 511 16.32 11.64 -20.60
N ASN A 512 15.31 12.48 -20.78
CA ASN A 512 15.00 13.13 -22.06
C ASN A 512 16.10 14.05 -22.57
N THR A 513 16.95 14.57 -21.69
CA THR A 513 18.09 15.42 -22.09
C THR A 513 19.24 14.61 -22.64
N ILE A 514 19.52 13.43 -22.07
CA ILE A 514 20.72 12.65 -22.39
C ILE A 514 20.42 11.49 -23.33
N TYR A 515 19.34 10.72 -23.10
CA TYR A 515 19.01 9.50 -23.83
C TYR A 515 18.94 9.66 -25.36
N PRO A 516 18.42 10.76 -25.96
CA PRO A 516 18.35 10.90 -27.42
C PRO A 516 19.70 10.74 -28.14
N ARG A 517 20.82 11.02 -27.46
CA ARG A 517 22.19 10.85 -28.01
C ARG A 517 22.63 9.40 -28.11
N TYR A 518 21.97 8.51 -27.38
CA TYR A 518 22.26 7.08 -27.28
C TYR A 518 21.13 6.23 -27.86
N SER A 519 20.04 6.88 -28.35
CA SER A 519 18.86 6.17 -28.86
C SER A 519 19.23 5.25 -30.01
N TYR A 520 18.71 4.01 -29.97
CA TYR A 520 18.80 3.07 -31.07
C TYR A 520 17.65 3.29 -32.04
N GLN A 521 17.93 3.32 -33.35
CA GLN A 521 16.93 3.57 -34.40
C GLN A 521 16.08 4.82 -34.18
N THR A 522 16.64 5.89 -33.62
CA THR A 522 15.95 7.18 -33.33
C THR A 522 14.71 7.07 -32.43
N ILE A 523 14.56 5.96 -31.69
CA ILE A 523 13.46 5.76 -30.77
C ILE A 523 13.66 6.63 -29.54
N ILE A 524 12.74 7.58 -29.30
CA ILE A 524 12.73 8.46 -28.14
C ILE A 524 11.71 7.91 -27.13
N ALA A 525 12.13 7.77 -25.89
CA ALA A 525 11.27 7.32 -24.78
C ALA A 525 11.48 8.18 -23.54
N PRO A 526 10.46 8.37 -22.69
CA PRO A 526 10.57 9.17 -21.47
C PRO A 526 11.34 8.46 -20.34
N HIS A 527 11.57 7.16 -20.46
CA HIS A 527 12.26 6.29 -19.51
C HIS A 527 12.61 4.93 -20.16
N SER A 528 13.41 4.12 -19.45
CA SER A 528 13.95 2.86 -19.98
C SER A 528 12.96 1.70 -20.07
N HIS A 529 11.70 1.81 -19.62
CA HIS A 529 10.76 0.70 -19.47
C HIS A 529 11.33 -0.53 -18.74
N ASN A 530 12.19 -0.28 -17.77
CA ASN A 530 12.75 -1.30 -16.86
C ASN A 530 13.19 -0.60 -15.58
N LEU A 531 12.62 -1.01 -14.44
CA LEU A 531 12.89 -0.40 -13.14
C LEU A 531 14.37 -0.41 -12.77
N PHE A 532 15.05 -1.54 -13.01
CA PHE A 532 16.44 -1.71 -12.59
C PHE A 532 17.40 -0.90 -13.48
N LEU A 533 17.18 -0.93 -14.79
CA LEU A 533 17.93 -0.10 -15.74
C LEU A 533 17.71 1.38 -15.46
N GLN A 534 16.47 1.78 -15.14
CA GLN A 534 16.18 3.18 -14.85
C GLN A 534 16.85 3.65 -13.57
N ILE A 535 16.76 2.88 -12.48
CA ILE A 535 17.46 3.22 -11.23
C ILE A 535 18.98 3.34 -11.47
N MET A 536 19.57 2.42 -12.27
CA MET A 536 20.98 2.49 -12.59
C MET A 536 21.31 3.70 -13.48
N THR A 537 20.43 4.04 -14.42
CA THR A 537 20.59 5.23 -15.28
C THR A 537 20.50 6.52 -14.46
N GLU A 538 19.55 6.59 -13.54
CA GLU A 538 19.32 7.77 -12.71
C GLU A 538 20.40 7.96 -11.64
N MET A 539 20.79 6.91 -10.94
CA MET A 539 21.62 6.98 -9.72
C MET A 539 22.92 6.17 -9.80
N GLY A 540 23.24 5.61 -10.96
CA GLY A 540 24.43 4.81 -11.18
C GLY A 540 24.47 3.49 -10.38
N ALA A 541 25.65 2.88 -10.33
CA ALA A 541 25.90 1.62 -9.61
C ALA A 541 25.55 1.73 -8.12
N ALA A 542 25.84 2.87 -7.49
CA ALA A 542 25.51 3.08 -6.08
C ALA A 542 23.99 3.04 -5.84
N GLY A 543 23.20 3.62 -6.74
CA GLY A 543 21.73 3.63 -6.65
C GLY A 543 21.13 2.24 -6.74
N ILE A 544 21.52 1.46 -7.75
CA ILE A 544 21.00 0.09 -7.92
C ILE A 544 21.43 -0.83 -6.78
N LEU A 545 22.68 -0.71 -6.29
CA LEU A 545 23.14 -1.48 -5.14
C LEU A 545 22.39 -1.12 -3.86
N ALA A 546 22.12 0.17 -3.62
CA ALA A 546 21.33 0.62 -2.48
C ALA A 546 19.87 0.12 -2.57
N PHE A 547 19.26 0.12 -3.76
CA PHE A 547 17.91 -0.42 -3.95
C PHE A 547 17.86 -1.94 -3.74
N ILE A 548 18.84 -2.68 -4.28
CA ILE A 548 18.97 -4.13 -4.03
C ILE A 548 19.13 -4.39 -2.54
N LEU A 549 19.93 -3.58 -1.83
CA LEU A 549 20.10 -3.71 -0.38
C LEU A 549 18.76 -3.52 0.37
N VAL A 550 17.92 -2.57 -0.04
CA VAL A 550 16.56 -2.40 0.53
C VAL A 550 15.74 -3.67 0.31
N CYS A 551 15.72 -4.21 -0.91
CA CYS A 551 14.96 -5.43 -1.23
C CYS A 551 15.48 -6.64 -0.42
N VAL A 552 16.78 -6.87 -0.38
CA VAL A 552 17.41 -7.98 0.37
C VAL A 552 17.11 -7.84 1.87
N ALA A 553 17.29 -6.65 2.44
CA ALA A 553 16.99 -6.40 3.85
C ALA A 553 15.51 -6.68 4.17
N PHE A 554 14.60 -6.23 3.29
CA PHE A 554 13.17 -6.48 3.42
C PHE A 554 12.85 -7.97 3.39
N PHE A 555 13.26 -8.71 2.34
CA PHE A 555 12.95 -10.14 2.22
C PHE A 555 13.57 -10.97 3.34
N ARG A 556 14.80 -10.65 3.74
CA ARG A 556 15.45 -11.29 4.91
C ARG A 556 14.59 -11.11 6.16
N ARG A 557 14.11 -9.89 6.40
CA ARG A 557 13.28 -9.59 7.57
C ARG A 557 11.91 -10.27 7.49
N MET A 558 11.27 -10.29 6.32
CA MET A 558 10.01 -11.01 6.11
C MET A 558 10.17 -12.51 6.34
N ALA A 559 11.26 -13.10 5.85
CA ALA A 559 11.57 -14.52 6.09
C ALA A 559 11.74 -14.84 7.59
N ALA A 560 12.46 -13.98 8.33
CA ALA A 560 12.63 -14.11 9.77
C ALA A 560 11.27 -13.98 10.51
N SER A 561 10.46 -12.97 10.17
CA SER A 561 9.12 -12.79 10.75
C SER A 561 8.18 -13.96 10.44
N ALA A 562 8.25 -14.53 9.22
CA ALA A 562 7.45 -15.70 8.84
C ALA A 562 7.84 -16.97 9.60
N LYS A 563 9.13 -17.13 9.95
CA LYS A 563 9.61 -18.24 10.78
C LYS A 563 9.19 -18.10 12.24
N ALA A 564 9.08 -16.88 12.76
CA ALA A 564 8.71 -16.61 14.15
C ALA A 564 7.23 -16.82 14.46
N VAL A 565 6.36 -16.97 13.44
CA VAL A 565 4.92 -17.16 13.63
C VAL A 565 4.49 -18.59 13.23
N ALA A 566 3.38 -19.06 13.84
CA ALA A 566 2.86 -20.41 13.58
C ALA A 566 2.57 -20.63 12.09
N PHE A 567 2.90 -21.81 11.56
CA PHE A 567 2.81 -22.16 10.13
C PHE A 567 1.42 -21.90 9.53
N LYS A 568 0.35 -22.21 10.29
CA LYS A 568 -1.04 -22.01 9.84
C LYS A 568 -1.67 -20.70 10.33
N SER A 569 -0.87 -19.73 10.79
CA SER A 569 -1.41 -18.46 11.29
C SER A 569 -1.81 -17.51 10.15
N MET A 570 -2.70 -16.55 10.48
CA MET A 570 -3.03 -15.44 9.60
C MET A 570 -1.82 -14.54 9.36
N ASP A 571 -1.01 -14.32 10.41
CA ASP A 571 0.20 -13.51 10.33
C ASP A 571 1.16 -14.04 9.28
N ARG A 572 1.42 -15.38 9.29
CA ARG A 572 2.29 -16.00 8.28
C ARG A 572 1.74 -15.86 6.86
N ALA A 573 0.45 -16.11 6.67
CA ALA A 573 -0.17 -15.95 5.36
C ALA A 573 -0.04 -14.51 4.85
N MET A 574 -0.22 -13.52 5.72
CA MET A 574 -0.12 -12.10 5.36
C MET A 574 1.32 -11.66 5.09
N ILE A 575 2.29 -12.10 5.91
CA ILE A 575 3.73 -11.83 5.67
C ILE A 575 4.15 -12.38 4.31
N VAL A 576 3.75 -13.61 3.98
CA VAL A 576 4.06 -14.22 2.68
C VAL A 576 3.32 -13.48 1.55
N ALA A 577 2.07 -13.07 1.74
CA ALA A 577 1.31 -12.31 0.75
C ALA A 577 1.98 -10.98 0.42
N ILE A 578 2.39 -10.23 1.45
CA ILE A 578 3.10 -8.96 1.25
C ILE A 578 4.43 -9.21 0.54
N SER A 579 5.17 -10.24 0.92
CA SER A 579 6.41 -10.62 0.23
C SER A 579 6.17 -10.98 -1.23
N SER A 580 5.11 -11.75 -1.52
CA SER A 580 4.72 -12.13 -2.88
C SER A 580 4.32 -10.93 -3.73
N GLY A 581 3.61 -9.96 -3.16
CA GLY A 581 3.26 -8.71 -3.83
C GLY A 581 4.51 -7.89 -4.20
N VAL A 582 5.50 -7.81 -3.31
CA VAL A 582 6.79 -7.15 -3.63
C VAL A 582 7.53 -7.92 -4.73
N VAL A 583 7.55 -9.26 -4.70
CA VAL A 583 8.14 -10.06 -5.79
C VAL A 583 7.43 -9.78 -7.11
N ALA A 584 6.09 -9.77 -7.14
CA ALA A 584 5.34 -9.45 -8.34
C ALA A 584 5.69 -8.06 -8.88
N PHE A 585 5.75 -7.07 -8.01
CA PHE A 585 6.11 -5.70 -8.38
C PHE A 585 7.51 -5.61 -8.99
N LEU A 586 8.49 -6.31 -8.41
CA LEU A 586 9.85 -6.37 -8.94
C LEU A 586 9.92 -7.13 -10.28
N VAL A 587 9.16 -8.20 -10.44
CA VAL A 587 9.06 -8.93 -11.71
C VAL A 587 8.43 -8.06 -12.80
N GLN A 588 7.33 -7.35 -12.52
CA GLN A 588 6.76 -6.38 -13.45
C GLN A 588 7.77 -5.26 -13.77
N GLY A 589 8.55 -4.82 -12.79
CA GLY A 589 9.61 -3.84 -12.95
C GLY A 589 10.74 -4.26 -13.91
N MET A 590 10.86 -5.54 -14.28
CA MET A 590 11.77 -5.99 -15.35
C MET A 590 11.23 -5.63 -16.75
N PHE A 591 9.92 -5.44 -16.87
CA PHE A 591 9.23 -5.19 -18.14
C PHE A 591 8.69 -3.77 -18.27
N ASP A 592 8.63 -3.01 -17.16
CA ASP A 592 8.23 -1.60 -17.17
C ASP A 592 8.93 -0.80 -16.07
N TYR A 593 8.94 0.52 -16.19
CA TYR A 593 9.44 1.40 -15.14
C TYR A 593 8.35 1.69 -14.11
N ALA A 594 8.14 0.76 -13.19
CA ALA A 594 7.08 0.82 -12.18
C ALA A 594 7.15 2.08 -11.27
N PHE A 595 8.31 2.77 -11.21
CA PHE A 595 8.46 4.03 -10.48
C PHE A 595 8.15 5.29 -11.31
N TYR A 596 7.66 5.13 -12.54
CA TYR A 596 7.20 6.25 -13.35
C TYR A 596 5.99 6.97 -12.74
N ASN A 597 5.03 6.23 -12.17
CA ASN A 597 3.87 6.80 -11.51
C ASN A 597 4.13 6.95 -10.00
N TYR A 598 4.23 8.20 -9.55
CA TYR A 598 4.58 8.51 -8.15
C TYR A 598 3.54 8.03 -7.13
N ARG A 599 2.24 7.84 -7.52
CA ARG A 599 1.23 7.23 -6.64
C ARG A 599 1.59 5.78 -6.35
N VAL A 600 2.03 5.03 -7.35
CA VAL A 600 2.48 3.64 -7.21
C VAL A 600 3.79 3.55 -6.41
N VAL A 601 4.71 4.50 -6.60
CA VAL A 601 5.91 4.62 -5.76
C VAL A 601 5.56 4.78 -4.29
N MET A 602 4.64 5.70 -3.98
CA MET A 602 4.16 5.91 -2.61
C MET A 602 3.53 4.64 -2.03
N MET A 603 2.71 3.93 -2.84
CA MET A 603 2.11 2.65 -2.44
C MET A 603 3.17 1.57 -2.20
N PHE A 604 4.22 1.49 -3.01
CA PHE A 604 5.32 0.55 -2.81
C PHE A 604 6.00 0.76 -1.45
N TRP A 605 6.40 1.99 -1.12
CA TRP A 605 7.01 2.28 0.18
C TRP A 605 6.07 2.03 1.36
N MET A 606 4.80 2.44 1.23
CA MET A 606 3.74 2.13 2.19
C MET A 606 3.59 0.61 2.40
N TYR A 607 3.62 -0.17 1.33
CA TYR A 607 3.47 -1.62 1.38
C TYR A 607 4.64 -2.30 2.08
N LEU A 608 5.87 -1.83 1.85
CA LEU A 608 7.04 -2.25 2.63
C LEU A 608 6.85 -1.95 4.12
N ALA A 609 6.31 -0.77 4.47
CA ALA A 609 6.05 -0.39 5.86
C ALA A 609 5.06 -1.35 6.53
N PHE A 610 4.00 -1.78 5.84
CA PHE A 610 3.06 -2.77 6.37
C PHE A 610 3.74 -4.11 6.65
N GLY A 611 4.60 -4.58 5.75
CA GLY A 611 5.41 -5.76 5.99
C GLY A 611 6.28 -5.62 7.24
N MET A 612 6.94 -4.49 7.39
CA MET A 612 7.83 -4.23 8.52
C MET A 612 7.10 -4.15 9.87
N CYS A 613 5.81 -3.76 9.89
CA CYS A 613 5.03 -3.76 11.14
C CYS A 613 4.95 -5.15 11.79
N PHE A 614 4.92 -6.24 11.01
CA PHE A 614 4.88 -7.60 11.56
C PHE A 614 6.09 -7.95 12.43
N ARG A 615 7.25 -7.34 12.19
CA ARG A 615 8.43 -7.51 13.04
C ARG A 615 8.18 -7.09 14.48
N TYR A 616 7.45 -6.00 14.67
CA TYR A 616 7.23 -5.40 15.98
C TYR A 616 6.15 -6.09 16.80
N PHE A 617 5.43 -7.05 16.20
CA PHE A 617 4.41 -7.86 16.84
C PHE A 617 4.82 -9.31 17.06
N ALA A 618 5.98 -9.74 16.54
CA ALA A 618 6.53 -11.05 16.88
C ALA A 618 6.86 -11.05 18.38
N PRO A 619 6.47 -12.07 19.15
CA PRO A 619 6.92 -12.17 20.53
C PRO A 619 8.45 -12.17 20.51
N GLU A 620 9.06 -11.27 21.28
CA GLU A 620 10.46 -11.46 21.69
C GLU A 620 10.52 -12.86 22.26
N HIS A 621 11.47 -13.69 21.80
CA HIS A 621 11.64 -15.05 22.29
C HIS A 621 11.61 -15.01 23.81
N SER A 622 10.49 -15.38 24.41
CA SER A 622 10.42 -15.65 25.83
C SER A 622 11.31 -16.86 26.07
N ASP A 623 12.22 -16.78 27.02
CA ASP A 623 13.10 -17.85 27.47
C ASP A 623 12.38 -19.14 27.90
N SER A 624 11.05 -19.20 27.77
CA SER A 624 10.19 -20.34 28.06
C SER A 624 10.26 -21.51 27.05
N ALA A 625 10.96 -21.36 25.91
CA ALA A 625 11.17 -22.47 24.99
C ALA A 625 12.30 -23.43 25.41
N LYS A 626 13.06 -23.11 26.46
CA LYS A 626 14.10 -23.97 27.02
C LYS A 626 13.60 -24.95 28.11
N GLU A 627 12.38 -24.73 28.61
CA GLU A 627 11.82 -25.59 29.68
C GLU A 627 10.94 -26.78 29.19
N VAL A 628 10.70 -26.93 27.90
CA VAL A 628 9.87 -28.03 27.35
C VAL A 628 10.72 -29.07 26.59
N ALA A 629 12.04 -29.00 26.68
CA ALA A 629 12.96 -29.97 26.09
C ALA A 629 13.87 -30.61 27.15
N VAL A 630 13.28 -30.99 28.32
CA VAL A 630 13.87 -31.97 29.26
C VAL A 630 12.92 -33.11 29.45
#